data_9726eef95aba645afac9a1bb88391fd1
#
_entry.id   9726eef95aba645afac9a1bb88391fd1
#
_cell.length_a   1.000
_cell.length_b   1.000
_cell.length_c   1.000
_cell.angle_alpha   90.00
_cell.angle_beta   90.00
_cell.angle_gamma   90.00
#
_symmetry.space_group_name_H-M   'P 1'
#
loop_
_entity.id
_entity.type
_entity.pdbx_description
1 polymer ?
#
loop_
_entity_poly.entity_id
_entity_poly.type
_entity_poly.pdbx_seq_one_letter_code
_entity_poly.pdbx_strand_id
1 'polypeptide(L)'
;SIAHRSGTFHSIEPDGSQMTRIVNDQYTVICKDNEVHIGGKVNVVIMGDSNIKTYGDVKLKGYGKGEIDVTGTMDIKSGDNMTIQSAKVLFLKGQVVQQG
;
A
#
# COMPACT_ATOMS: atom_id res chain seq x y z
N SER A 1 3.46 -3.31 28.87
CA SER A 1 3.80 -2.27 27.90
C SER A 1 5.16 -1.66 28.20
N ILE A 2 5.85 -1.23 27.16
CA ILE A 2 7.13 -0.55 27.26
C ILE A 2 6.92 0.86 26.76
N ALA A 3 7.18 1.86 27.63
CA ALA A 3 7.04 3.26 27.29
C ALA A 3 8.40 3.94 27.37
N HIS A 4 8.69 4.80 26.40
CA HIS A 4 9.90 5.60 26.33
C HIS A 4 9.60 7.07 26.57
N ARG A 5 10.62 7.86 26.91
CA ARG A 5 10.47 9.31 27.14
C ARG A 5 9.94 10.03 25.91
N SER A 6 10.24 9.54 24.70
CA SER A 6 9.77 10.11 23.45
C SER A 6 8.27 9.90 23.19
N GLY A 7 7.59 9.12 24.04
CA GLY A 7 6.20 8.73 23.81
C GLY A 7 6.05 7.52 22.89
N THR A 8 7.14 6.91 22.46
CA THR A 8 7.13 5.66 21.72
C THR A 8 6.83 4.52 22.67
N PHE A 9 5.87 3.67 22.32
CA PHE A 9 5.53 2.53 23.16
C PHE A 9 4.98 1.37 22.35
N HIS A 10 5.07 0.19 22.95
CA HIS A 10 4.47 -1.03 22.45
C HIS A 10 3.71 -1.66 23.62
N SER A 11 2.44 -1.97 23.42
CA SER A 11 1.62 -2.57 24.48
C SER A 11 0.83 -3.77 23.96
N ILE A 12 0.64 -4.74 24.84
CA ILE A 12 -0.20 -5.91 24.59
C ILE A 12 -1.33 -5.87 25.61
N GLU A 13 -2.56 -5.79 25.12
CA GLU A 13 -3.74 -5.71 25.95
C GLU A 13 -4.23 -7.10 26.39
N PRO A 14 -5.01 -7.20 27.49
CA PRO A 14 -5.50 -8.49 27.97
C PRO A 14 -6.37 -9.27 26.98
N ASP A 15 -7.05 -8.60 26.05
CA ASP A 15 -7.86 -9.23 25.02
C ASP A 15 -7.05 -9.73 23.84
N GLY A 16 -5.72 -9.65 23.89
CA GLY A 16 -4.84 -10.05 22.83
C GLY A 16 -4.51 -8.94 21.83
N SER A 17 -5.05 -7.74 22.02
CA SER A 17 -4.73 -6.61 21.15
C SER A 17 -3.32 -6.08 21.40
N GLN A 18 -2.69 -5.59 20.36
CA GLN A 18 -1.35 -5.04 20.42
C GLN A 18 -1.33 -3.66 19.80
N MET A 19 -0.73 -2.68 20.49
CA MET A 19 -0.55 -1.34 19.96
C MET A 19 0.92 -0.96 20.01
N THR A 20 1.40 -0.39 18.91
CA THR A 20 2.75 0.18 18.83
C THR A 20 2.64 1.63 18.40
N ARG A 21 3.21 2.55 19.18
CA ARG A 21 3.27 3.96 18.85
C ARG A 21 4.73 4.41 18.83
N ILE A 22 5.13 5.01 17.71
CA ILE A 22 6.49 5.50 17.52
C ILE A 22 6.40 6.99 17.25
N VAL A 23 6.99 7.80 18.14
CA VAL A 23 6.87 9.25 18.08
C VAL A 23 7.79 9.87 17.05
N ASN A 24 8.98 9.30 16.89
CA ASN A 24 9.93 9.73 15.87
C ASN A 24 9.97 8.72 14.72
N ASP A 25 11.15 8.47 14.19
CA ASP A 25 11.30 7.60 13.02
C ASP A 25 11.34 6.14 13.40
N GLN A 26 10.88 5.29 12.49
CA GLN A 26 11.01 3.84 12.59
C GLN A 26 11.70 3.33 11.34
N TYR A 27 12.74 2.52 11.53
CA TYR A 27 13.43 1.83 10.45
C TYR A 27 13.33 0.33 10.66
N THR A 28 12.85 -0.37 9.65
CA THR A 28 12.75 -1.83 9.69
C THR A 28 13.50 -2.40 8.51
N VAL A 29 14.47 -3.27 8.79
CA VAL A 29 15.26 -3.96 7.77
C VAL A 29 15.11 -5.45 7.98
N ILE A 30 14.68 -6.15 6.94
CA ILE A 30 14.51 -7.60 6.96
C ILE A 30 15.43 -8.18 5.91
N CYS A 31 16.42 -8.94 6.35
CA CYS A 31 17.51 -9.41 5.48
C CYS A 31 17.13 -10.62 4.65
N LYS A 32 16.03 -11.27 4.98
CA LYS A 32 15.50 -12.41 4.22
C LYS A 32 14.02 -12.17 3.96
N ASP A 33 13.20 -13.18 4.07
CA ASP A 33 11.80 -13.10 3.72
C ASP A 33 10.98 -12.41 4.81
N ASN A 34 9.92 -11.74 4.38
CA ASN A 34 8.92 -11.16 5.25
C ASN A 34 7.54 -11.55 4.74
N GLU A 35 6.75 -12.18 5.61
CA GLU A 35 5.37 -12.56 5.29
C GLU A 35 4.41 -11.87 6.26
N VAL A 36 3.33 -11.31 5.71
CA VAL A 36 2.28 -10.65 6.51
C VAL A 36 0.94 -11.27 6.15
N HIS A 37 0.27 -11.87 7.12
CA HIS A 37 -1.07 -12.45 6.97
C HIS A 37 -2.03 -11.76 7.93
N ILE A 38 -3.10 -11.19 7.41
CA ILE A 38 -4.09 -10.45 8.21
C ILE A 38 -5.46 -11.04 7.92
N GLY A 39 -6.10 -11.60 8.95
CA GLY A 39 -7.39 -12.26 8.83
C GLY A 39 -8.59 -11.34 8.74
N GLY A 40 -8.39 -10.06 8.96
CA GLY A 40 -9.45 -9.05 8.89
C GLY A 40 -9.08 -7.91 7.98
N LYS A 41 -9.40 -6.69 8.38
CA LYS A 41 -9.16 -5.48 7.60
C LYS A 41 -7.77 -4.91 7.86
N VAL A 42 -7.22 -4.25 6.84
CA VAL A 42 -6.00 -3.47 6.96
C VAL A 42 -6.29 -2.04 6.53
N ASN A 43 -5.91 -1.09 7.38
CA ASN A 43 -6.00 0.33 7.06
C ASN A 43 -4.59 0.93 7.13
N VAL A 44 -4.16 1.57 6.05
CA VAL A 44 -2.87 2.26 6.01
C VAL A 44 -3.14 3.72 5.63
N VAL A 45 -2.76 4.64 6.51
CA VAL A 45 -2.88 6.08 6.28
C VAL A 45 -1.49 6.68 6.34
N ILE A 46 -1.09 7.37 5.28
CA ILE A 46 0.22 8.02 5.17
C ILE A 46 -0.04 9.51 4.91
N MET A 47 0.40 10.35 5.85
CA MET A 47 0.17 11.79 5.77
C MET A 47 1.18 12.50 4.86
N GLY A 48 2.26 11.85 4.50
CA GLY A 48 3.27 12.38 3.59
C GLY A 48 3.36 11.55 2.32
N ASP A 49 4.54 11.53 1.72
CA ASP A 49 4.79 10.75 0.51
C ASP A 49 4.92 9.26 0.83
N SER A 50 4.50 8.44 -0.11
CA SER A 50 4.64 6.99 -0.04
C SER A 50 5.47 6.51 -1.22
N ASN A 51 6.57 5.79 -0.94
CA ASN A 51 7.44 5.23 -1.97
C ASN A 51 7.51 3.72 -1.81
N ILE A 52 7.15 3.01 -2.86
CA ILE A 52 7.24 1.55 -2.92
C ILE A 52 8.09 1.16 -4.11
N LYS A 53 9.18 0.43 -3.87
CA LYS A 53 10.13 0.04 -4.91
C LYS A 53 10.43 -1.45 -4.79
N THR A 54 10.27 -2.16 -5.90
CA THR A 54 10.48 -3.61 -5.95
C THR A 54 11.42 -3.92 -7.13
N TYR A 55 12.46 -4.71 -6.88
CA TYR A 55 13.40 -5.10 -7.92
C TYR A 55 13.01 -6.35 -8.67
N GLY A 56 12.06 -7.11 -8.13
CA GLY A 56 11.51 -8.29 -8.78
C GLY A 56 10.10 -8.06 -9.29
N ASP A 57 9.32 -9.11 -9.38
CA ASP A 57 7.95 -9.05 -9.84
C ASP A 57 7.04 -8.42 -8.78
N VAL A 58 6.04 -7.69 -9.24
CA VAL A 58 4.99 -7.13 -8.39
C VAL A 58 3.65 -7.74 -8.80
N LYS A 59 2.95 -8.32 -7.84
CA LYS A 59 1.60 -8.84 -8.05
C LYS A 59 0.64 -8.20 -7.07
N LEU A 60 -0.45 -7.65 -7.58
CA LEU A 60 -1.53 -7.09 -6.78
C LEU A 60 -2.83 -7.74 -7.22
N LYS A 61 -3.49 -8.47 -6.32
CA LYS A 61 -4.69 -9.22 -6.63
C LYS A 61 -5.76 -8.95 -5.58
N GLY A 62 -6.95 -8.57 -6.05
CA GLY A 62 -8.11 -8.37 -5.19
C GLY A 62 -9.28 -9.22 -5.66
N TYR A 63 -10.06 -9.75 -4.74
CA TYR A 63 -11.23 -10.56 -5.06
C TYR A 63 -12.53 -9.78 -5.01
N GLY A 64 -12.50 -8.56 -4.52
CA GLY A 64 -13.64 -7.65 -4.51
C GLY A 64 -13.43 -6.50 -5.47
N LYS A 65 -13.91 -5.33 -5.10
CA LYS A 65 -13.73 -4.11 -5.90
C LYS A 65 -12.34 -3.54 -5.68
N GLY A 66 -11.73 -3.02 -6.73
CA GLY A 66 -10.50 -2.27 -6.65
C GLY A 66 -10.73 -0.83 -7.08
N GLU A 67 -10.06 0.11 -6.43
CA GLU A 67 -10.17 1.53 -6.75
C GLU A 67 -8.82 2.21 -6.57
N ILE A 68 -8.42 2.99 -7.56
CA ILE A 68 -7.24 3.86 -7.48
C ILE A 68 -7.72 5.27 -7.85
N ASP A 69 -7.70 6.17 -6.88
CA ASP A 69 -8.16 7.55 -7.04
C ASP A 69 -7.02 8.50 -6.72
N VAL A 70 -6.64 9.33 -7.69
CA VAL A 70 -5.53 10.28 -7.59
C VAL A 70 -6.06 11.66 -7.95
N THR A 71 -5.95 12.62 -7.03
CA THR A 71 -6.41 13.99 -7.27
C THR A 71 -5.52 14.74 -8.25
N GLY A 72 -4.22 14.47 -8.21
CA GLY A 72 -3.25 15.10 -9.11
C GLY A 72 -3.04 14.29 -10.38
N THR A 73 -1.87 14.47 -10.98
CA THR A 73 -1.49 13.76 -12.20
C THR A 73 -1.15 12.31 -11.87
N MET A 74 -1.62 11.38 -12.69
CA MET A 74 -1.32 9.97 -12.57
C MET A 74 -0.58 9.48 -13.81
N ASP A 75 0.60 8.89 -13.61
CA ASP A 75 1.40 8.30 -14.67
C ASP A 75 1.48 6.80 -14.50
N ILE A 76 1.14 6.07 -15.53
CA ILE A 76 1.29 4.62 -15.59
C ILE A 76 2.15 4.30 -16.81
N LYS A 77 3.32 3.72 -16.58
CA LYS A 77 4.30 3.48 -17.64
C LYS A 77 4.77 2.04 -17.63
N SER A 78 5.05 1.51 -18.80
CA SER A 78 5.65 0.20 -18.97
C SER A 78 6.81 0.32 -19.95
N GLY A 79 7.94 -0.32 -19.66
CA GLY A 79 9.08 -0.36 -20.58
C GLY A 79 8.92 -1.37 -21.70
N ASP A 80 7.90 -2.21 -21.62
CA ASP A 80 7.56 -3.20 -22.64
C ASP A 80 6.04 -3.12 -22.85
N ASN A 81 5.37 -4.22 -23.09
CA ASN A 81 3.94 -4.23 -23.34
C ASN A 81 3.16 -3.94 -22.07
N MET A 82 2.07 -3.20 -22.20
CA MET A 82 1.10 -2.98 -21.14
C MET A 82 -0.26 -3.50 -21.59
N THR A 83 -0.87 -4.37 -20.79
CA THR A 83 -2.19 -4.90 -21.09
C THR A 83 -3.19 -4.39 -20.08
N ILE A 84 -4.26 -3.76 -20.56
CA ILE A 84 -5.42 -3.36 -19.75
C ILE A 84 -6.61 -4.08 -20.34
N GLN A 85 -7.24 -4.95 -19.54
CA GLN A 85 -8.28 -5.84 -20.03
C GLN A 85 -9.44 -5.89 -19.07
N SER A 86 -10.64 -5.89 -19.62
CA SER A 86 -11.89 -6.08 -18.87
C SER A 86 -12.67 -7.22 -19.49
N ALA A 87 -13.29 -8.06 -18.66
CA ALA A 87 -14.14 -9.15 -19.16
C ALA A 87 -15.43 -8.65 -19.80
N LYS A 88 -15.84 -7.43 -19.48
CA LYS A 88 -17.07 -6.85 -20.04
C LYS A 88 -16.77 -5.58 -20.81
N VAL A 89 -16.75 -4.43 -20.15
CA VAL A 89 -16.54 -3.13 -20.80
C VAL A 89 -15.41 -2.40 -20.10
N LEU A 90 -14.53 -1.83 -20.90
CA LEU A 90 -13.49 -0.94 -20.42
C LEU A 90 -13.88 0.50 -20.75
N PHE A 91 -14.08 1.33 -19.72
CA PHE A 91 -14.42 2.73 -19.90
C PHE A 91 -13.17 3.60 -19.77
N LEU A 92 -12.88 4.37 -20.81
CA LEU A 92 -11.84 5.40 -20.80
C LEU A 92 -12.52 6.73 -21.02
N LYS A 93 -12.51 7.61 -20.01
CA LYS A 93 -13.19 8.90 -20.08
C LYS A 93 -12.19 10.02 -19.80
N GLY A 94 -12.30 11.08 -20.57
CA GLY A 94 -11.48 12.26 -20.43
C GLY A 94 -11.91 13.31 -21.44
N GLN A 95 -11.39 14.53 -21.33
CA GLN A 95 -11.64 15.56 -22.35
C GLN A 95 -11.01 15.18 -23.68
N VAL A 96 -9.82 14.57 -23.63
CA VAL A 96 -9.11 14.05 -24.81
C VAL A 96 -8.59 12.66 -24.47
N VAL A 97 -8.90 11.68 -25.33
CA VAL A 97 -8.34 10.34 -25.28
C VAL A 97 -7.52 10.15 -26.55
N GLN A 98 -6.20 9.93 -26.38
CA GLN A 98 -5.29 9.73 -27.48
C GLN A 98 -4.81 8.29 -27.53
N GLN A 99 -4.88 7.70 -28.72
CA GLN A 99 -4.30 6.39 -29.03
C GLN A 99 -3.16 6.61 -30.00
N GLY A 100 -1.97 6.14 -29.59
CA GLY A 100 -0.87 6.42 -30.47
C GLY A 100 0.19 5.37 -30.54
#